data_85429a85f2723d2832b2d6c7f0611193
#
_entry.id   85429a85f2723d2832b2d6c7f0611193
#
_cell.length_a   1.000
_cell.length_b   1.000
_cell.length_c   1.000
_cell.angle_alpha   90.00
_cell.angle_beta   90.00
_cell.angle_gamma   90.00
#
_symmetry.space_group_name_H-M   'P 1'
#
loop_
_entity.id
_entity.type
_entity.pdbx_description
1 polymer ?
#
loop_
_entity_poly.entity_id
_entity_poly.type
_entity_poly.pdbx_seq_one_letter_code
_entity_poly.pdbx_strand_id
1 'polypeptide(L)'
;NVFYEFLIALCCLMSSSTLWAWEDMPMPRLHVEGRYLVDPHGNKVNLHGFAQTYSPWFNEMGQKWDNYDVAKCLKYNQGLIDDIIDAGWKMNFLRLHMDPYWSNSPGIHVEGENDISAFDFNRFKTYLDRVFIPMAEYAVSKGLYVVMRPPGVCPEKIAVGDEYNQYLIKVWTHVAQHPKLKNHPNIMFELANEPINILGPDGTYGSQGHFDKLKEYFQSVVDAMRAQGCDNILWIPGLGYQGLYKGFAVNPIEGENIGYAVHLYPGWMGSDGENGDGGSSTGGYEPFQQGWDDSVAPVATFAPIMITEMDWAPSKYNASWGKAHTGTFGGP
;
A
#
# COMPACT_ATOMS: atom_id res chain seq x y z
N ASN A 1 -32.35 -6.97 43.78
CA ASN A 1 -32.43 -7.84 42.57
C ASN A 1 -32.70 -7.04 41.29
N VAL A 2 -33.43 -5.96 41.33
CA VAL A 2 -33.72 -5.13 40.14
C VAL A 2 -32.49 -4.34 39.64
N PHE A 3 -31.57 -3.99 40.55
CA PHE A 3 -30.34 -3.25 40.21
C PHE A 3 -29.29 -4.13 39.48
N TYR A 4 -29.28 -5.43 39.72
CA TYR A 4 -28.36 -6.37 39.06
C TYR A 4 -28.80 -6.67 37.63
N GLU A 5 -30.08 -6.74 37.38
CA GLU A 5 -30.61 -6.95 36.03
C GLU A 5 -30.42 -5.70 35.12
N PHE A 6 -30.46 -4.50 35.70
CA PHE A 6 -30.16 -3.26 34.99
C PHE A 6 -28.69 -3.11 34.57
N LEU A 7 -27.76 -3.63 35.42
CA LEU A 7 -26.32 -3.61 35.12
C LEU A 7 -25.96 -4.62 33.99
N ILE A 8 -26.63 -5.77 33.97
CA ILE A 8 -26.43 -6.78 32.94
C ILE A 8 -27.03 -6.32 31.60
N ALA A 9 -28.17 -5.66 31.62
CA ALA A 9 -28.77 -5.07 30.42
C ALA A 9 -27.96 -3.89 29.85
N LEU A 10 -27.26 -3.11 30.70
CA LEU A 10 -26.41 -2.02 30.26
C LEU A 10 -25.06 -2.51 29.73
N CYS A 11 -24.55 -3.64 30.22
CA CYS A 11 -23.35 -4.28 29.64
C CYS A 11 -23.60 -4.97 28.30
N CYS A 12 -24.83 -5.42 28.02
CA CYS A 12 -25.21 -6.01 26.72
C CYS A 12 -25.51 -4.97 25.65
N LEU A 13 -25.62 -3.68 25.99
CA LEU A 13 -25.85 -2.59 25.05
C LEU A 13 -24.57 -1.88 24.58
N MET A 14 -23.40 -2.32 25.02
CA MET A 14 -22.16 -2.04 24.30
C MET A 14 -22.01 -3.05 23.14
N SER A 15 -23.02 -3.10 22.29
CA SER A 15 -22.86 -3.68 20.96
C SER A 15 -21.79 -2.87 20.27
N SER A 16 -20.66 -3.49 20.01
CA SER A 16 -19.66 -3.01 19.09
C SER A 16 -20.37 -2.47 17.86
N SER A 17 -20.35 -1.15 17.67
CA SER A 17 -20.79 -0.56 16.41
C SER A 17 -19.88 -1.11 15.33
N THR A 18 -20.34 -2.16 14.65
CA THR A 18 -19.69 -2.65 13.44
C THR A 18 -19.76 -1.51 12.42
N LEU A 19 -18.61 -0.99 12.06
CA LEU A 19 -18.52 -0.06 10.95
C LEU A 19 -18.79 -0.85 9.65
N TRP A 20 -19.75 -0.41 8.87
CA TRP A 20 -20.17 -1.05 7.65
C TRP A 20 -19.71 -0.23 6.45
N ALA A 21 -19.12 -0.87 5.44
CA ALA A 21 -18.76 -0.22 4.18
C ALA A 21 -19.99 0.27 3.41
N TRP A 22 -21.03 -0.53 3.48
CA TRP A 22 -22.41 -0.29 3.09
C TRP A 22 -23.26 -1.19 4.00
N GLU A 23 -24.57 -1.09 3.91
CA GLU A 23 -25.53 -1.60 4.90
C GLU A 23 -25.25 -3.02 5.44
N ASP A 24 -24.69 -3.91 4.63
CA ASP A 24 -24.44 -5.30 5.01
C ASP A 24 -22.96 -5.70 5.07
N MET A 25 -22.02 -4.74 5.07
CA MET A 25 -20.58 -5.05 5.03
C MET A 25 -19.86 -4.73 6.34
N PRO A 26 -19.51 -5.74 7.14
CA PRO A 26 -18.74 -5.54 8.36
C PRO A 26 -17.27 -5.23 8.06
N MET A 27 -16.66 -4.43 8.93
CA MET A 27 -15.23 -4.13 8.92
C MET A 27 -14.55 -4.63 10.20
N PRO A 28 -14.41 -5.95 10.37
CA PRO A 28 -13.69 -6.50 11.51
C PRO A 28 -12.20 -6.20 11.42
N ARG A 29 -11.49 -6.28 12.55
CA ARG A 29 -10.04 -6.31 12.53
C ARG A 29 -9.56 -7.54 11.78
N LEU A 30 -8.63 -7.35 10.84
CA LEU A 30 -8.00 -8.44 10.12
C LEU A 30 -6.65 -8.79 10.75
N HIS A 31 -6.25 -10.05 10.57
CA HIS A 31 -4.92 -10.55 10.88
C HIS A 31 -4.46 -11.49 9.76
N VAL A 32 -3.18 -11.80 9.75
CA VAL A 32 -2.59 -12.74 8.79
C VAL A 32 -2.61 -14.13 9.40
N GLU A 33 -3.20 -15.09 8.67
CA GLU A 33 -3.15 -16.52 8.99
C GLU A 33 -2.71 -17.32 7.76
N GLY A 34 -1.46 -17.75 7.77
CA GLY A 34 -0.84 -18.35 6.60
C GLY A 34 -0.89 -17.39 5.40
N ARG A 35 -1.50 -17.84 4.31
CA ARG A 35 -1.61 -17.05 3.07
C ARG A 35 -2.86 -16.17 2.99
N TYR A 36 -3.58 -15.98 4.06
CA TYR A 36 -4.86 -15.30 4.04
C TYR A 36 -4.93 -14.13 5.00
N LEU A 37 -5.73 -13.13 4.65
CA LEU A 37 -6.31 -12.20 5.60
C LEU A 37 -7.55 -12.85 6.20
N VAL A 38 -7.64 -12.83 7.51
CA VAL A 38 -8.70 -13.53 8.25
C VAL A 38 -9.33 -12.57 9.26
N ASP A 39 -10.65 -12.62 9.39
CA ASP A 39 -11.39 -11.91 10.42
C ASP A 39 -11.36 -12.67 11.78
N PRO A 40 -11.83 -12.07 12.88
CA PRO A 40 -11.85 -12.75 14.19
C PRO A 40 -12.70 -14.02 14.26
N HIS A 41 -13.52 -14.29 13.25
CA HIS A 41 -14.36 -15.49 13.15
C HIS A 41 -13.74 -16.58 12.28
N GLY A 42 -12.53 -16.35 11.73
CA GLY A 42 -11.86 -17.29 10.85
C GLY A 42 -12.29 -17.19 9.38
N ASN A 43 -13.08 -16.18 9.00
CA ASN A 43 -13.47 -16.00 7.61
C ASN A 43 -12.33 -15.32 6.83
N LYS A 44 -12.06 -15.86 5.64
CA LYS A 44 -11.10 -15.26 4.71
C LYS A 44 -11.68 -14.00 4.09
N VAL A 45 -10.91 -12.92 4.07
CA VAL A 45 -11.32 -11.63 3.52
C VAL A 45 -10.44 -11.29 2.33
N ASN A 46 -11.08 -10.99 1.21
CA ASN A 46 -10.41 -10.43 0.04
C ASN A 46 -10.63 -8.92 0.01
N LEU A 47 -9.54 -8.19 -0.23
CA LEU A 47 -9.59 -6.73 -0.39
C LEU A 47 -9.64 -6.39 -1.88
N HIS A 48 -10.52 -5.47 -2.25
CA HIS A 48 -10.61 -4.90 -3.58
C HIS A 48 -11.06 -3.44 -3.48
N GLY A 49 -10.46 -2.60 -4.29
CA GLY A 49 -10.70 -1.16 -4.21
C GLY A 49 -9.82 -0.40 -5.20
N PHE A 50 -9.33 0.75 -4.77
CA PHE A 50 -8.50 1.58 -5.64
C PHE A 50 -7.31 2.20 -4.89
N ALA A 51 -6.31 2.62 -5.65
CA ALA A 51 -5.19 3.40 -5.16
C ALA A 51 -5.44 4.89 -5.45
N GLN A 52 -5.41 5.69 -4.40
CA GLN A 52 -5.50 7.14 -4.51
C GLN A 52 -4.09 7.70 -4.67
N THR A 53 -3.61 7.76 -5.91
CA THR A 53 -2.24 8.09 -6.22
C THR A 53 -2.14 9.53 -6.72
N TYR A 54 -2.49 9.82 -7.91
CA TYR A 54 -2.29 11.13 -8.52
C TYR A 54 -3.42 12.10 -8.16
N SER A 55 -3.18 12.91 -7.14
CA SER A 55 -4.08 14.01 -6.78
C SER A 55 -3.52 15.36 -7.24
N PRO A 56 -4.34 16.41 -7.30
CA PRO A 56 -3.85 17.76 -7.59
C PRO A 56 -2.84 18.29 -6.56
N TRP A 57 -2.69 17.62 -5.42
CA TRP A 57 -1.73 17.97 -4.36
C TRP A 57 -0.47 17.12 -4.38
N PHE A 58 -0.33 16.25 -5.37
CA PHE A 58 0.91 15.51 -5.59
C PHE A 58 2.09 16.44 -5.91
N ASN A 59 3.31 16.09 -5.54
CA ASN A 59 4.49 16.98 -5.59
C ASN A 59 4.65 17.72 -6.92
N GLU A 60 4.54 17.02 -8.03
CA GLU A 60 4.65 17.61 -9.37
C GLU A 60 3.44 18.46 -9.75
N MET A 61 2.27 18.13 -9.25
CA MET A 61 0.99 18.75 -9.56
C MET A 61 0.48 19.67 -8.45
N GLY A 62 0.95 19.50 -7.25
CA GLY A 62 0.50 20.23 -6.07
C GLY A 62 0.69 21.74 -6.16
N GLN A 63 1.67 22.18 -6.92
CA GLN A 63 1.89 23.62 -7.21
C GLN A 63 0.76 24.25 -8.03
N LYS A 64 -0.12 23.44 -8.63
CA LYS A 64 -1.29 23.94 -9.36
C LYS A 64 -2.45 24.31 -8.43
N TRP A 65 -2.36 23.93 -7.17
CA TRP A 65 -3.40 24.16 -6.16
C TRP A 65 -2.89 25.07 -5.05
N ASP A 66 -3.82 25.70 -4.36
CA ASP A 66 -3.52 26.80 -3.46
C ASP A 66 -2.72 26.40 -2.22
N ASN A 67 -1.41 26.56 -2.27
CA ASN A 67 -0.52 26.73 -1.11
C ASN A 67 -0.88 25.91 0.14
N TYR A 68 -0.98 24.57 0.00
CA TYR A 68 -1.25 23.69 1.14
C TYR A 68 -2.62 23.92 1.78
N ASP A 69 -3.65 24.16 0.96
CA ASP A 69 -5.04 24.27 1.38
C ASP A 69 -5.60 22.89 1.78
N VAL A 70 -5.50 22.60 3.07
CA VAL A 70 -5.95 21.34 3.67
C VAL A 70 -7.45 21.11 3.39
N ALA A 71 -8.28 22.14 3.50
CA ALA A 71 -9.73 21.99 3.33
C ALA A 71 -10.10 21.58 1.90
N LYS A 72 -9.47 22.18 0.90
CA LYS A 72 -9.66 21.78 -0.51
C LYS A 72 -9.13 20.38 -0.78
N CYS A 73 -7.96 20.03 -0.23
CA CYS A 73 -7.39 18.70 -0.37
C CYS A 73 -8.33 17.63 0.18
N LEU A 74 -8.79 17.79 1.41
CA LEU A 74 -9.70 16.84 2.04
C LEU A 74 -11.01 16.74 1.25
N LYS A 75 -11.60 17.87 0.86
CA LYS A 75 -12.83 17.89 0.07
C LYS A 75 -12.69 17.14 -1.25
N TYR A 76 -11.57 17.34 -1.96
CA TYR A 76 -11.31 16.67 -3.23
C TYR A 76 -11.19 15.16 -3.05
N ASN A 77 -10.33 14.73 -2.13
CA ASN A 77 -10.02 13.31 -1.94
C ASN A 77 -11.21 12.54 -1.32
N GLN A 78 -11.95 13.16 -0.42
CA GLN A 78 -13.19 12.60 0.12
C GLN A 78 -14.27 12.50 -0.96
N GLY A 79 -14.37 13.51 -1.82
CA GLY A 79 -15.29 13.50 -2.96
C GLY A 79 -15.00 12.37 -3.94
N LEU A 80 -13.74 12.04 -4.22
CA LEU A 80 -13.40 10.89 -5.06
C LEU A 80 -13.91 9.57 -4.47
N ILE A 81 -13.80 9.39 -3.17
CA ILE A 81 -14.32 8.19 -2.49
C ILE A 81 -15.85 8.14 -2.64
N ASP A 82 -16.53 9.25 -2.39
CA ASP A 82 -17.97 9.33 -2.51
C ASP A 82 -18.44 9.07 -3.95
N ASP A 83 -17.79 9.69 -4.93
CA ASP A 83 -18.12 9.55 -6.35
C ASP A 83 -17.99 8.08 -6.82
N ILE A 84 -16.97 7.35 -6.36
CA ILE A 84 -16.76 5.94 -6.71
C ILE A 84 -17.84 5.07 -6.06
N ILE A 85 -18.18 5.33 -4.79
CA ILE A 85 -19.25 4.61 -4.07
C ILE A 85 -20.60 4.90 -4.73
N ASP A 86 -20.90 6.17 -5.02
CA ASP A 86 -22.16 6.61 -5.64
C ASP A 86 -22.31 6.05 -7.06
N ALA A 87 -21.20 5.82 -7.77
CA ALA A 87 -21.19 5.10 -9.05
C ALA A 87 -21.53 3.60 -8.93
N GLY A 88 -21.71 3.10 -7.71
CA GLY A 88 -22.10 1.71 -7.45
C GLY A 88 -20.94 0.71 -7.32
N TRP A 89 -19.72 1.20 -7.24
CA TRP A 89 -18.56 0.33 -7.00
C TRP A 89 -18.58 -0.21 -5.56
N LYS A 90 -18.66 -1.53 -5.46
CA LYS A 90 -18.64 -2.23 -4.17
C LYS A 90 -17.22 -2.57 -3.79
N MET A 91 -16.52 -1.64 -3.19
CA MET A 91 -15.15 -1.79 -2.73
C MET A 91 -15.08 -1.86 -1.21
N ASN A 92 -14.00 -2.45 -0.69
CA ASN A 92 -13.71 -2.52 0.74
C ASN A 92 -12.29 -2.09 1.09
N PHE A 93 -11.58 -1.45 0.15
CA PHE A 93 -10.16 -1.13 0.28
C PHE A 93 -9.82 0.18 -0.41
N LEU A 94 -8.92 0.94 0.23
CA LEU A 94 -8.26 2.13 -0.31
C LEU A 94 -6.76 2.05 -0.02
N ARG A 95 -5.93 2.20 -1.05
CA ARG A 95 -4.51 2.48 -0.87
C ARG A 95 -4.29 3.98 -0.84
N LEU A 96 -3.82 4.50 0.29
CA LEU A 96 -3.62 5.92 0.52
C LEU A 96 -2.16 6.30 0.33
N HIS A 97 -1.92 7.15 -0.64
CA HIS A 97 -0.64 7.77 -0.86
C HIS A 97 -0.44 8.96 0.11
N MET A 98 0.57 8.88 0.97
CA MET A 98 1.00 10.05 1.74
C MET A 98 1.84 10.95 0.82
N ASP A 99 1.15 11.80 0.09
CA ASP A 99 1.69 12.62 -0.99
C ASP A 99 2.92 13.45 -0.55
N PRO A 100 4.07 13.36 -1.23
CA PRO A 100 5.30 14.07 -0.85
C PRO A 100 5.18 15.60 -0.90
N TYR A 101 4.26 16.15 -1.68
CA TYR A 101 4.00 17.60 -1.72
C TYR A 101 3.77 18.20 -0.32
N TRP A 102 3.07 17.48 0.56
CA TRP A 102 2.81 17.92 1.92
C TRP A 102 4.02 17.81 2.84
N SER A 103 4.89 16.85 2.60
CA SER A 103 6.06 16.55 3.43
C SER A 103 7.31 17.32 3.02
N ASN A 104 7.40 17.73 1.77
CA ASN A 104 8.56 18.45 1.27
C ASN A 104 8.56 19.91 1.69
N SER A 105 9.74 20.47 1.90
CA SER A 105 9.94 21.89 2.20
C SER A 105 9.48 22.76 1.02
N PRO A 106 8.66 23.79 1.25
CA PRO A 106 8.20 24.68 0.18
C PRO A 106 9.35 25.37 -0.53
N GLY A 107 9.23 25.49 -1.84
CA GLY A 107 10.22 26.21 -2.66
C GLY A 107 11.51 25.43 -2.97
N ILE A 108 11.64 24.19 -2.49
CA ILE A 108 12.70 23.28 -2.90
C ILE A 108 12.17 22.44 -4.06
N HIS A 109 12.82 22.57 -5.20
CA HIS A 109 12.52 21.74 -6.36
C HIS A 109 13.14 20.36 -6.18
N VAL A 110 12.37 19.30 -6.44
CA VAL A 110 12.83 17.92 -6.56
C VAL A 110 12.49 17.40 -7.94
N GLU A 111 13.36 16.58 -8.51
CA GLU A 111 13.17 16.09 -9.89
C GLU A 111 12.15 14.96 -9.98
N GLY A 112 11.89 14.26 -8.87
CA GLY A 112 10.93 13.16 -8.83
C GLY A 112 10.57 12.74 -7.42
N GLU A 113 9.63 11.83 -7.31
CA GLU A 113 9.17 11.30 -6.02
C GLU A 113 10.22 10.48 -5.26
N ASN A 114 11.26 10.05 -5.94
CA ASN A 114 12.38 9.30 -5.37
C ASN A 114 13.46 10.19 -4.75
N ASP A 115 13.31 11.52 -4.85
CA ASP A 115 14.21 12.48 -4.26
C ASP A 115 13.68 12.96 -2.91
N ILE A 116 14.28 12.45 -1.83
CA ILE A 116 13.94 12.81 -0.44
C ILE A 116 14.70 14.02 0.08
N SER A 117 15.49 14.71 -0.74
CA SER A 117 16.32 15.85 -0.30
C SER A 117 15.51 17.03 0.24
N ALA A 118 14.27 17.20 -0.23
CA ALA A 118 13.35 18.22 0.25
C ALA A 118 12.50 17.77 1.44
N PHE A 119 12.58 16.50 1.87
CA PHE A 119 11.74 15.98 2.93
C PHE A 119 11.97 16.69 4.27
N ASP A 120 10.90 17.20 4.86
CA ASP A 120 10.88 17.81 6.18
C ASP A 120 10.02 16.99 7.14
N PHE A 121 10.65 16.41 8.12
CA PHE A 121 9.97 15.54 9.08
C PHE A 121 8.93 16.28 9.93
N ASN A 122 9.13 17.57 10.23
CA ASN A 122 8.14 18.32 11.00
C ASN A 122 6.90 18.62 10.15
N ARG A 123 7.11 18.89 8.86
CA ARG A 123 5.99 19.00 7.91
C ARG A 123 5.25 17.68 7.76
N PHE A 124 6.00 16.58 7.59
CA PHE A 124 5.39 15.25 7.55
C PHE A 124 4.48 15.01 8.77
N LYS A 125 4.97 15.24 9.99
CA LYS A 125 4.16 15.11 11.22
C LYS A 125 2.91 16.01 11.17
N THR A 126 3.09 17.25 10.78
CA THR A 126 1.98 18.22 10.70
C THR A 126 0.89 17.75 9.74
N TYR A 127 1.26 17.29 8.56
CA TYR A 127 0.29 16.89 7.54
C TYR A 127 -0.16 15.45 7.66
N LEU A 128 0.58 14.59 8.34
CA LEU A 128 0.05 13.32 8.83
C LEU A 128 -1.23 13.56 9.65
N ASP A 129 -1.17 14.52 10.61
CA ASP A 129 -2.32 14.85 11.45
C ASP A 129 -3.43 15.59 10.71
N ARG A 130 -3.08 16.48 9.79
CA ARG A 130 -4.04 17.39 9.17
C ARG A 130 -4.63 16.90 7.86
N VAL A 131 -3.95 15.97 7.16
CA VAL A 131 -4.35 15.48 5.84
C VAL A 131 -4.50 13.97 5.82
N PHE A 132 -3.44 13.22 6.10
CA PHE A 132 -3.44 11.78 5.82
C PHE A 132 -4.30 10.98 6.81
N ILE A 133 -4.23 11.29 8.10
CA ILE A 133 -5.11 10.66 9.09
C ILE A 133 -6.59 11.01 8.84
N PRO A 134 -6.99 12.28 8.64
CA PRO A 134 -8.37 12.60 8.27
C PRO A 134 -8.87 11.92 7.00
N MET A 135 -8.01 11.72 5.99
CA MET A 135 -8.37 10.96 4.79
C MET A 135 -8.57 9.47 5.11
N ALA A 136 -7.67 8.88 5.89
CA ALA A 136 -7.79 7.48 6.31
C ALA A 136 -9.05 7.26 7.17
N GLU A 137 -9.30 8.13 8.15
CA GLU A 137 -10.50 8.08 9.00
C GLU A 137 -11.79 8.24 8.15
N TYR A 138 -11.78 9.09 7.13
CA TYR A 138 -12.91 9.22 6.21
C TYR A 138 -13.16 7.95 5.41
N ALA A 139 -12.11 7.36 4.82
CA ALA A 139 -12.23 6.09 4.11
C ALA A 139 -12.75 4.97 5.03
N VAL A 140 -12.24 4.88 6.25
CA VAL A 140 -12.75 3.93 7.26
C VAL A 140 -14.22 4.18 7.57
N SER A 141 -14.66 5.44 7.68
CA SER A 141 -16.07 5.79 7.91
C SER A 141 -16.99 5.39 6.76
N LYS A 142 -16.44 5.21 5.56
CA LYS A 142 -17.15 4.68 4.37
C LYS A 142 -17.02 3.16 4.25
N GLY A 143 -16.42 2.52 5.23
CA GLY A 143 -16.26 1.08 5.30
C GLY A 143 -15.11 0.53 4.45
N LEU A 144 -14.06 1.29 4.27
CA LEU A 144 -12.87 0.87 3.55
C LEU A 144 -11.73 0.54 4.51
N TYR A 145 -11.09 -0.60 4.35
CA TYR A 145 -9.76 -0.82 4.89
C TYR A 145 -8.76 0.11 4.18
N VAL A 146 -7.81 0.63 4.91
CA VAL A 146 -6.83 1.57 4.36
C VAL A 146 -5.43 0.98 4.45
N VAL A 147 -4.70 1.02 3.34
CA VAL A 147 -3.26 0.78 3.32
C VAL A 147 -2.57 2.11 3.05
N MET A 148 -1.79 2.58 4.02
CA MET A 148 -1.01 3.80 3.87
C MET A 148 0.40 3.45 3.41
N ARG A 149 0.93 4.15 2.41
CA ARG A 149 2.32 4.06 1.96
C ARG A 149 3.09 5.34 2.28
N PRO A 150 4.43 5.31 2.41
CA PRO A 150 5.21 6.51 2.76
C PRO A 150 5.18 7.56 1.64
N PRO A 151 5.56 8.81 1.92
CA PRO A 151 5.73 9.80 0.87
C PRO A 151 6.79 9.40 -0.15
N GLY A 152 6.46 9.58 -1.43
CA GLY A 152 7.38 9.31 -2.53
C GLY A 152 7.55 7.82 -2.89
N VAL A 153 8.52 7.57 -3.74
CA VAL A 153 8.92 6.24 -4.22
C VAL A 153 10.36 5.94 -3.83
N CYS A 154 10.74 4.66 -3.86
CA CYS A 154 12.13 4.29 -3.59
C CYS A 154 13.10 4.91 -4.62
N PRO A 155 14.30 5.31 -4.20
CA PRO A 155 15.40 5.57 -5.12
C PRO A 155 15.67 4.35 -6.03
N GLU A 156 16.19 4.59 -7.22
CA GLU A 156 16.49 3.52 -8.18
C GLU A 156 17.37 2.41 -7.57
N LYS A 157 18.27 2.78 -6.69
CA LYS A 157 19.16 1.86 -5.97
C LYS A 157 19.19 2.18 -4.50
N ILE A 158 18.85 1.21 -3.69
CA ILE A 158 18.89 1.29 -2.23
C ILE A 158 19.97 0.38 -1.65
N ALA A 159 20.37 0.63 -0.42
CA ALA A 159 21.31 -0.19 0.33
C ALA A 159 20.94 -0.25 1.81
N VAL A 160 21.24 -1.36 2.46
CA VAL A 160 20.99 -1.51 3.90
C VAL A 160 21.68 -0.38 4.67
N GLY A 161 20.92 0.34 5.48
CA GLY A 161 21.39 1.45 6.29
C GLY A 161 21.65 2.75 5.54
N ASP A 162 21.28 2.87 4.27
CA ASP A 162 21.38 4.09 3.50
C ASP A 162 20.43 5.20 4.01
N GLU A 163 20.50 6.37 3.41
CA GLU A 163 19.68 7.52 3.79
C GLU A 163 18.18 7.22 3.65
N TYR A 164 17.79 6.49 2.61
CA TYR A 164 16.39 6.14 2.40
C TYR A 164 15.90 5.10 3.42
N ASN A 165 16.74 4.13 3.83
CA ASN A 165 16.42 3.21 4.93
C ASN A 165 16.20 3.96 6.24
N GLN A 166 17.09 4.92 6.55
CA GLN A 166 16.95 5.76 7.74
C GLN A 166 15.68 6.64 7.69
N TYR A 167 15.36 7.16 6.51
CA TYR A 167 14.12 7.89 6.26
C TYR A 167 12.89 7.03 6.54
N LEU A 168 12.83 5.81 5.99
CA LEU A 168 11.71 4.88 6.23
C LEU A 168 11.57 4.52 7.71
N ILE A 169 12.67 4.19 8.38
CA ILE A 169 12.66 3.90 9.83
C ILE A 169 12.09 5.10 10.61
N LYS A 170 12.52 6.31 10.29
CA LYS A 170 12.05 7.53 10.96
C LYS A 170 10.56 7.79 10.75
N VAL A 171 10.09 7.68 9.51
CA VAL A 171 8.68 7.86 9.14
C VAL A 171 7.82 6.82 9.85
N TRP A 172 8.17 5.55 9.71
CA TRP A 172 7.35 4.45 10.21
C TRP A 172 7.39 4.30 11.74
N THR A 173 8.50 4.64 12.39
CA THR A 173 8.53 4.73 13.86
C THR A 173 7.53 5.75 14.36
N HIS A 174 7.44 6.91 13.72
CA HIS A 174 6.49 7.95 14.10
C HIS A 174 5.04 7.50 13.87
N VAL A 175 4.74 6.90 12.72
CA VAL A 175 3.42 6.35 12.39
C VAL A 175 3.02 5.25 13.37
N ALA A 176 3.95 4.35 13.70
CA ALA A 176 3.74 3.24 14.62
C ALA A 176 3.51 3.67 16.09
N GLN A 177 3.88 4.89 16.44
CA GLN A 177 3.62 5.48 17.78
C GLN A 177 2.31 6.28 17.81
N HIS A 178 1.78 6.67 16.64
CA HIS A 178 0.67 7.61 16.56
C HIS A 178 -0.62 6.98 17.13
N PRO A 179 -1.32 7.62 18.10
CA PRO A 179 -2.44 7.01 18.82
C PRO A 179 -3.64 6.69 17.92
N LYS A 180 -3.81 7.37 16.80
CA LYS A 180 -4.89 7.12 15.83
C LYS A 180 -4.53 6.04 14.80
N LEU A 181 -3.27 5.65 14.68
CA LEU A 181 -2.78 4.72 13.67
C LEU A 181 -2.31 3.41 14.28
N LYS A 182 -1.59 3.50 15.39
CA LYS A 182 -1.10 2.32 16.12
C LYS A 182 -2.25 1.40 16.48
N ASN A 183 -2.17 0.17 16.00
CA ASN A 183 -3.15 -0.89 16.27
C ASN A 183 -4.58 -0.55 15.83
N HIS A 184 -4.73 0.41 14.90
CA HIS A 184 -6.04 0.71 14.33
C HIS A 184 -6.57 -0.51 13.56
N PRO A 185 -7.80 -0.99 13.83
CA PRO A 185 -8.29 -2.26 13.29
C PRO A 185 -8.41 -2.31 11.76
N ASN A 186 -8.57 -1.17 11.12
CA ASN A 186 -8.84 -1.07 9.69
C ASN A 186 -7.73 -0.35 8.89
N ILE A 187 -6.58 -0.06 9.53
CA ILE A 187 -5.44 0.59 8.88
C ILE A 187 -4.24 -0.36 8.86
N MET A 188 -3.62 -0.47 7.71
CA MET A 188 -2.44 -1.26 7.40
C MET A 188 -1.37 -0.36 6.80
N PHE A 189 -0.14 -0.83 6.71
CA PHE A 189 0.97 -0.04 6.18
C PHE A 189 1.73 -0.80 5.10
N GLU A 190 2.02 -0.15 4.00
CA GLU A 190 2.92 -0.61 2.95
C GLU A 190 4.26 0.12 3.10
N LEU A 191 5.33 -0.62 3.34
CA LEU A 191 6.55 -0.05 3.92
C LEU A 191 7.34 0.85 2.96
N ALA A 192 7.24 0.62 1.66
CA ALA A 192 7.85 1.47 0.64
C ALA A 192 7.12 1.31 -0.69
N ASN A 193 7.35 2.20 -1.62
CA ASN A 193 6.82 2.14 -2.97
C ASN A 193 7.93 1.85 -3.97
N GLU A 194 7.79 0.77 -4.70
CA GLU A 194 8.57 0.41 -5.88
C GLU A 194 10.10 0.36 -5.71
N PRO A 195 10.64 -0.45 -4.80
CA PRO A 195 12.05 -0.77 -4.84
C PRO A 195 12.43 -1.38 -6.19
N ILE A 196 13.50 -0.87 -6.82
CA ILE A 196 13.98 -1.37 -8.11
C ILE A 196 15.18 -2.29 -7.88
N ASN A 197 16.26 -1.74 -7.34
CA ASN A 197 17.52 -2.41 -7.12
C ASN A 197 18.00 -2.24 -5.69
N ILE A 198 18.65 -3.27 -5.15
CA ILE A 198 19.36 -3.16 -3.88
C ILE A 198 20.81 -3.59 -4.06
N LEU A 199 21.72 -2.91 -3.35
CA LEU A 199 23.13 -3.27 -3.34
C LEU A 199 23.32 -4.63 -2.67
N GLY A 200 23.70 -5.61 -3.46
CA GLY A 200 23.99 -6.98 -3.03
C GLY A 200 25.48 -7.30 -3.09
N PRO A 201 25.87 -8.48 -2.59
CA PRO A 201 27.28 -8.88 -2.52
C PRO A 201 27.88 -9.29 -3.88
N ASP A 202 27.06 -9.71 -4.81
CA ASP A 202 27.48 -10.32 -6.08
C ASP A 202 27.27 -9.44 -7.31
N GLY A 203 26.71 -8.26 -7.15
CA GLY A 203 26.43 -7.33 -8.23
C GLY A 203 25.40 -7.82 -9.26
N THR A 204 24.80 -8.98 -9.06
CA THR A 204 23.79 -9.57 -9.95
C THR A 204 22.39 -9.24 -9.47
N TYR A 205 21.62 -8.55 -10.31
CA TYR A 205 20.26 -8.17 -9.98
C TYR A 205 19.35 -9.38 -9.77
N GLY A 206 18.58 -9.36 -8.67
CA GLY A 206 17.57 -10.37 -8.37
C GLY A 206 18.11 -11.73 -7.92
N SER A 207 19.39 -11.84 -7.59
CA SER A 207 19.95 -13.04 -6.94
C SER A 207 19.45 -13.19 -5.50
N GLN A 208 19.64 -14.35 -4.89
CA GLN A 208 19.31 -14.56 -3.48
C GLN A 208 20.06 -13.59 -2.57
N GLY A 209 21.32 -13.27 -2.86
CA GLY A 209 22.09 -12.29 -2.09
C GLY A 209 21.46 -10.89 -2.09
N HIS A 210 20.79 -10.48 -3.18
CA HIS A 210 20.01 -9.25 -3.20
C HIS A 210 18.76 -9.35 -2.33
N PHE A 211 18.05 -10.46 -2.37
CA PHE A 211 16.87 -10.67 -1.50
C PHE A 211 17.25 -10.76 -0.02
N ASP A 212 18.40 -11.34 0.31
CA ASP A 212 18.91 -11.34 1.69
C ASP A 212 19.17 -9.91 2.19
N LYS A 213 19.70 -9.03 1.33
CA LYS A 213 19.85 -7.60 1.65
C LYS A 213 18.52 -6.89 1.70
N LEU A 214 17.58 -7.23 0.85
CA LEU A 214 16.23 -6.66 0.90
C LEU A 214 15.49 -7.08 2.17
N LYS A 215 15.65 -8.33 2.58
CA LYS A 215 15.15 -8.82 3.87
C LYS A 215 15.76 -8.05 5.03
N GLU A 216 17.07 -7.87 5.08
CA GLU A 216 17.76 -7.08 6.10
C GLU A 216 17.25 -5.63 6.13
N TYR A 217 17.06 -5.03 4.95
CA TYR A 217 16.57 -3.67 4.77
C TYR A 217 15.15 -3.48 5.36
N PHE A 218 14.19 -4.29 4.95
CA PHE A 218 12.82 -4.15 5.45
C PHE A 218 12.61 -4.73 6.84
N GLN A 219 13.40 -5.72 7.25
CA GLN A 219 13.34 -6.22 8.63
C GLN A 219 13.68 -5.10 9.62
N SER A 220 14.66 -4.25 9.31
CA SER A 220 15.00 -3.11 10.16
C SER A 220 13.82 -2.13 10.35
N VAL A 221 13.01 -1.94 9.32
CA VAL A 221 11.80 -1.11 9.38
C VAL A 221 10.70 -1.80 10.18
N VAL A 222 10.47 -3.09 9.93
CA VAL A 222 9.50 -3.91 10.69
C VAL A 222 9.84 -3.90 12.17
N ASP A 223 11.09 -4.17 12.52
CA ASP A 223 11.56 -4.22 13.91
C ASP A 223 11.37 -2.86 14.61
N ALA A 224 11.66 -1.76 13.91
CA ALA A 224 11.45 -0.42 14.44
C ALA A 224 9.97 -0.14 14.74
N MET A 225 9.05 -0.59 13.88
CA MET A 225 7.61 -0.45 14.11
C MET A 225 7.12 -1.38 15.24
N ARG A 226 7.55 -2.63 15.25
CA ARG A 226 7.16 -3.62 16.27
C ARG A 226 7.70 -3.23 17.64
N ALA A 227 8.87 -2.60 17.73
CA ALA A 227 9.41 -2.05 18.97
C ALA A 227 8.51 -0.97 19.59
N GLN A 228 7.63 -0.34 18.82
CA GLN A 228 6.62 0.60 19.31
C GLN A 228 5.33 -0.09 19.80
N GLY A 229 5.26 -1.41 19.72
CA GLY A 229 4.05 -2.18 20.02
C GLY A 229 2.96 -2.01 18.93
N CYS A 230 3.34 -1.68 17.72
CA CYS A 230 2.46 -1.64 16.57
C CYS A 230 2.30 -3.06 16.02
N ASP A 231 1.08 -3.59 15.96
CA ASP A 231 0.75 -4.92 15.45
C ASP A 231 -0.13 -4.87 14.17
N ASN A 232 -0.28 -3.70 13.57
CA ASN A 232 -0.94 -3.55 12.28
C ASN A 232 -0.30 -4.47 11.23
N ILE A 233 -1.10 -4.89 10.25
CA ILE A 233 -0.60 -5.64 9.09
C ILE A 233 0.38 -4.76 8.30
N LEU A 234 1.55 -5.32 7.99
CA LEU A 234 2.59 -4.67 7.21
C LEU A 234 2.74 -5.36 5.87
N TRP A 235 2.72 -4.58 4.80
CA TRP A 235 2.88 -5.03 3.44
C TRP A 235 4.29 -4.72 2.95
N ILE A 236 5.02 -5.77 2.61
CA ILE A 236 6.43 -5.69 2.24
C ILE A 236 6.55 -5.62 0.73
N PRO A 237 7.24 -4.62 0.18
CA PRO A 237 7.50 -4.54 -1.26
C PRO A 237 8.66 -5.45 -1.68
N GLY A 238 8.60 -5.96 -2.90
CA GLY A 238 9.68 -6.70 -3.56
C GLY A 238 10.56 -5.80 -4.43
N LEU A 239 11.54 -6.40 -5.12
CA LEU A 239 12.37 -5.72 -6.11
C LEU A 239 11.66 -5.56 -7.46
N GLY A 240 12.30 -4.87 -8.39
CA GLY A 240 11.83 -4.73 -9.78
C GLY A 240 10.47 -4.08 -9.85
N TYR A 241 10.30 -2.91 -9.22
CA TYR A 241 9.02 -2.19 -9.14
C TYR A 241 7.92 -3.04 -8.48
N GLN A 242 8.24 -3.76 -7.41
CA GLN A 242 7.32 -4.68 -6.72
C GLN A 242 6.80 -5.84 -7.59
N GLY A 243 7.64 -6.34 -8.51
CA GLY A 243 7.33 -7.49 -9.34
C GLY A 243 8.08 -8.77 -8.96
N LEU A 244 9.12 -8.72 -8.12
CA LEU A 244 10.01 -9.85 -7.82
C LEU A 244 10.03 -10.17 -6.33
N TYR A 245 9.65 -11.40 -5.98
CA TYR A 245 9.47 -11.84 -4.59
C TYR A 245 10.12 -13.17 -4.24
N LYS A 246 10.55 -13.97 -5.23
CA LYS A 246 10.97 -15.37 -5.03
C LYS A 246 12.00 -15.57 -3.92
N GLY A 247 12.89 -14.61 -3.70
CA GLY A 247 13.93 -14.72 -2.67
C GLY A 247 13.38 -14.66 -1.24
N PHE A 248 12.22 -14.04 -1.03
CA PHE A 248 11.55 -14.10 0.26
C PHE A 248 10.98 -15.48 0.60
N ALA A 249 10.81 -16.36 -0.39
CA ALA A 249 10.44 -17.75 -0.12
C ALA A 249 11.60 -18.54 0.54
N VAL A 250 12.83 -18.09 0.33
CA VAL A 250 14.03 -18.68 0.95
C VAL A 250 14.34 -18.01 2.28
N ASN A 251 14.20 -16.68 2.34
CA ASN A 251 14.54 -15.88 3.51
C ASN A 251 13.44 -14.83 3.75
N PRO A 252 12.31 -15.23 4.36
CA PRO A 252 11.17 -14.36 4.54
C PRO A 252 11.40 -13.27 5.61
N ILE A 253 10.60 -12.22 5.58
CA ILE A 253 10.50 -11.27 6.69
C ILE A 253 9.94 -12.00 7.91
N GLU A 254 10.57 -11.78 9.05
CA GLU A 254 10.19 -12.37 10.33
C GLU A 254 9.15 -11.47 11.05
N GLY A 255 8.19 -12.11 11.70
CA GLY A 255 7.16 -11.43 12.50
C GLY A 255 5.75 -11.87 12.15
N GLU A 256 4.81 -11.38 12.95
CA GLU A 256 3.38 -11.61 12.74
C GLU A 256 2.77 -10.49 11.89
N ASN A 257 1.61 -10.76 11.29
CA ASN A 257 0.89 -9.80 10.46
C ASN A 257 1.73 -9.20 9.33
N ILE A 258 2.44 -10.07 8.61
CA ILE A 258 3.25 -9.72 7.43
C ILE A 258 2.56 -10.25 6.17
N GLY A 259 2.43 -9.38 5.16
CA GLY A 259 2.04 -9.71 3.80
C GLY A 259 2.98 -9.06 2.79
N TYR A 260 2.81 -9.38 1.51
CA TYR A 260 3.63 -8.82 0.45
C TYR A 260 2.77 -8.05 -0.55
N ALA A 261 3.21 -6.84 -0.91
CA ALA A 261 2.51 -5.93 -1.80
C ALA A 261 3.11 -6.00 -3.21
N VAL A 262 2.29 -6.33 -4.20
CA VAL A 262 2.70 -6.53 -5.59
C VAL A 262 2.13 -5.41 -6.46
N HIS A 263 2.94 -4.90 -7.38
CA HIS A 263 2.48 -4.04 -8.47
C HIS A 263 2.40 -4.85 -9.76
N LEU A 264 1.30 -4.68 -10.46
CA LEU A 264 1.01 -5.49 -11.63
C LEU A 264 0.36 -4.64 -12.73
N TYR A 265 1.14 -4.32 -13.73
CA TYR A 265 0.67 -3.54 -14.86
C TYR A 265 0.54 -4.39 -16.13
N PRO A 266 -0.32 -4.01 -17.10
CA PRO A 266 -0.38 -4.68 -18.40
C PRO A 266 0.98 -4.76 -19.07
N GLY A 267 1.32 -5.91 -19.63
CA GLY A 267 2.64 -6.18 -20.22
C GLY A 267 3.70 -6.69 -19.26
N TRP A 268 3.45 -6.61 -17.93
CA TRP A 268 4.37 -7.16 -16.95
C TRP A 268 4.17 -8.66 -16.80
N MET A 269 5.25 -9.36 -16.48
CA MET A 269 5.24 -10.83 -16.40
C MET A 269 4.70 -11.52 -17.68
N GLY A 270 4.80 -10.84 -18.83
CA GLY A 270 4.25 -11.37 -20.08
C GLY A 270 2.72 -11.33 -20.18
N SER A 271 2.05 -10.56 -19.34
CA SER A 271 0.57 -10.52 -19.29
C SER A 271 -0.07 -9.99 -20.57
N ASP A 272 0.64 -9.15 -21.32
CA ASP A 272 0.15 -8.53 -22.53
C ASP A 272 1.11 -8.78 -23.68
N GLY A 273 0.60 -9.35 -24.79
CA GLY A 273 1.35 -9.50 -26.02
C GLY A 273 1.64 -8.20 -26.73
N GLU A 274 0.99 -7.15 -26.31
CA GLU A 274 1.11 -5.82 -26.86
C GLU A 274 1.83 -4.89 -25.86
N ASN A 275 3.10 -5.06 -25.71
CA ASN A 275 3.92 -4.25 -24.80
C ASN A 275 4.28 -2.88 -25.38
N GLY A 276 3.39 -2.26 -26.08
CA GLY A 276 3.46 -0.86 -26.51
C GLY A 276 4.50 -0.51 -27.58
N ASP A 277 5.34 -1.44 -27.95
CA ASP A 277 6.38 -1.31 -28.97
C ASP A 277 6.04 -2.09 -30.27
N GLY A 278 4.78 -2.37 -30.48
CA GLY A 278 4.30 -2.99 -31.72
C GLY A 278 3.81 -4.42 -31.55
N GLY A 279 3.55 -4.83 -30.34
CA GLY A 279 2.88 -6.10 -30.09
C GLY A 279 3.79 -7.30 -30.24
N SER A 280 4.14 -7.91 -29.12
CA SER A 280 4.63 -9.27 -29.16
C SER A 280 3.43 -10.21 -29.23
N SER A 281 3.39 -11.06 -30.23
CA SER A 281 2.40 -12.14 -30.32
C SER A 281 2.59 -13.24 -29.25
N THR A 282 3.51 -13.05 -28.30
CA THR A 282 3.93 -14.05 -27.33
C THR A 282 3.43 -13.77 -25.92
N GLY A 283 2.69 -12.70 -25.69
CA GLY A 283 2.09 -12.39 -24.41
C GLY A 283 0.76 -13.09 -24.19
N GLY A 284 0.18 -12.87 -23.02
CA GLY A 284 -1.13 -13.39 -22.66
C GLY A 284 -1.10 -14.19 -21.38
N TYR A 285 -2.12 -15.02 -21.16
CA TYR A 285 -2.31 -15.73 -19.90
C TYR A 285 -1.17 -16.70 -19.56
N GLU A 286 -0.71 -17.51 -20.50
CA GLU A 286 0.34 -18.52 -20.22
C GLU A 286 1.70 -17.88 -19.86
N PRO A 287 2.23 -16.89 -20.58
CA PRO A 287 3.42 -16.17 -20.16
C PRO A 287 3.24 -15.42 -18.84
N PHE A 288 2.07 -14.86 -18.58
CA PHE A 288 1.77 -14.24 -17.30
C PHE A 288 1.81 -15.27 -16.17
N GLN A 289 1.16 -16.42 -16.33
CA GLN A 289 1.15 -17.49 -15.34
C GLN A 289 2.58 -17.94 -15.02
N GLN A 290 3.41 -18.13 -16.03
CA GLN A 290 4.82 -18.49 -15.82
C GLN A 290 5.57 -17.38 -15.07
N GLY A 291 5.41 -16.13 -15.45
CA GLY A 291 6.04 -14.99 -14.76
C GLY A 291 5.59 -14.85 -13.30
N TRP A 292 4.30 -15.09 -13.05
CA TRP A 292 3.76 -15.14 -11.69
C TRP A 292 4.32 -16.28 -10.88
N ASP A 293 4.36 -17.50 -11.45
CA ASP A 293 4.88 -18.69 -10.80
C ASP A 293 6.38 -18.57 -10.46
N ASP A 294 7.13 -17.91 -11.32
CA ASP A 294 8.55 -17.68 -11.10
C ASP A 294 8.83 -16.57 -10.07
N SER A 295 7.96 -15.58 -9.97
CA SER A 295 8.24 -14.34 -9.23
C SER A 295 7.51 -14.23 -7.90
N VAL A 296 6.22 -14.55 -7.85
CA VAL A 296 5.32 -14.25 -6.73
C VAL A 296 4.78 -15.51 -6.06
N ALA A 297 4.39 -16.52 -6.84
CA ALA A 297 3.74 -17.72 -6.33
C ALA A 297 4.51 -18.41 -5.19
N PRO A 298 5.85 -18.49 -5.20
CA PRO A 298 6.58 -19.11 -4.10
C PRO A 298 6.27 -18.48 -2.72
N VAL A 299 6.09 -17.16 -2.67
CA VAL A 299 5.74 -16.44 -1.44
C VAL A 299 4.26 -16.57 -1.11
N ALA A 300 3.41 -16.62 -2.13
CA ALA A 300 1.96 -16.79 -1.99
C ALA A 300 1.55 -18.15 -1.36
N THR A 301 2.49 -19.07 -1.20
CA THR A 301 2.23 -20.35 -0.52
C THR A 301 2.09 -20.21 0.99
N PHE A 302 2.72 -19.20 1.59
CA PHE A 302 2.79 -19.05 3.05
C PHE A 302 2.37 -17.66 3.58
N ALA A 303 2.29 -16.64 2.72
CA ALA A 303 1.92 -15.28 3.11
C ALA A 303 0.85 -14.71 2.17
N PRO A 304 0.00 -13.78 2.64
CA PRO A 304 -0.96 -13.11 1.77
C PRO A 304 -0.24 -12.18 0.79
N ILE A 305 -0.75 -12.16 -0.43
CA ILE A 305 -0.34 -11.25 -1.49
C ILE A 305 -1.47 -10.25 -1.71
N MET A 306 -1.13 -8.97 -1.79
CA MET A 306 -2.05 -7.92 -2.19
C MET A 306 -1.49 -7.18 -3.40
N ILE A 307 -2.28 -7.06 -4.44
CA ILE A 307 -1.95 -6.17 -5.56
C ILE A 307 -2.31 -4.76 -5.12
N THR A 308 -1.29 -3.95 -4.84
CA THR A 308 -1.46 -2.57 -4.34
C THR A 308 -1.45 -1.53 -5.42
N GLU A 309 -0.92 -1.87 -6.59
CA GLU A 309 -1.09 -1.09 -7.82
C GLU A 309 -1.39 -2.01 -9.00
N MET A 310 -2.40 -1.63 -9.75
CA MET A 310 -2.75 -2.20 -11.03
C MET A 310 -3.39 -1.09 -11.87
N ASP A 311 -3.01 -1.01 -13.12
CA ASP A 311 -3.64 -0.08 -14.04
C ASP A 311 -4.48 -0.83 -15.06
N TRP A 312 -5.57 -0.20 -15.46
CA TRP A 312 -6.42 -0.68 -16.53
C TRP A 312 -6.84 0.49 -17.42
N ALA A 313 -6.29 0.53 -18.62
CA ALA A 313 -6.64 1.55 -19.60
C ALA A 313 -7.16 0.91 -20.87
N PRO A 314 -8.29 1.37 -21.40
CA PRO A 314 -8.68 1.01 -22.77
C PRO A 314 -7.62 1.43 -23.77
N SER A 315 -7.44 0.65 -24.83
CA SER A 315 -6.42 0.87 -25.88
C SER A 315 -6.39 2.29 -26.48
N LYS A 316 -7.48 3.03 -26.37
CA LYS A 316 -7.58 4.41 -26.83
C LYS A 316 -6.90 5.45 -25.93
N TYR A 317 -6.47 5.09 -24.73
CA TYR A 317 -5.80 5.98 -23.80
C TYR A 317 -4.31 5.63 -23.73
N ASN A 318 -3.48 6.48 -24.29
CA ASN A 318 -2.02 6.34 -24.22
C ASN A 318 -1.41 6.76 -22.87
N ALA A 319 -2.21 6.77 -21.82
CA ALA A 319 -1.81 7.38 -20.55
C ALA A 319 -1.51 6.36 -19.45
N SER A 320 -1.58 5.07 -19.71
CA SER A 320 -1.24 4.06 -18.73
C SER A 320 0.25 3.76 -18.74
N TRP A 321 0.80 3.54 -17.57
CA TRP A 321 2.19 3.12 -17.39
C TRP A 321 2.46 1.77 -18.03
N GLY A 322 1.44 0.92 -18.12
CA GLY A 322 1.53 -0.42 -18.65
C GLY A 322 1.38 -0.52 -20.15
N LYS A 323 1.27 0.57 -20.87
CA LYS A 323 1.17 0.60 -22.33
C LYS A 323 0.08 -0.29 -22.94
N ALA A 324 -0.89 0.35 -23.42
CA ALA A 324 -1.73 0.08 -24.56
C ALA A 324 -2.80 -0.99 -24.44
N HIS A 325 -2.73 -2.16 -23.94
CA HIS A 325 -3.85 -3.10 -24.10
C HIS A 325 -4.11 -3.98 -22.87
N THR A 326 -5.03 -3.52 -22.06
CA THR A 326 -5.62 -4.34 -20.99
C THR A 326 -6.66 -5.35 -21.50
N GLY A 327 -6.94 -5.35 -22.79
CA GLY A 327 -7.98 -6.22 -23.36
C GLY A 327 -7.74 -7.71 -23.11
N THR A 328 -6.49 -8.13 -23.11
CA THR A 328 -6.11 -9.51 -22.82
C THR A 328 -5.82 -9.77 -21.34
N PHE A 329 -5.40 -8.75 -20.61
CA PHE A 329 -5.13 -8.85 -19.17
C PHE A 329 -6.41 -8.96 -18.33
N GLY A 330 -7.45 -8.26 -18.73
CA GLY A 330 -8.78 -8.36 -18.11
C GLY A 330 -9.65 -9.46 -18.72
N GLY A 331 -9.10 -10.32 -19.55
CA GLY A 331 -9.80 -11.49 -20.08
C GLY A 331 -10.17 -12.49 -18.99
N PRO A 332 -11.12 -13.37 -19.24
CA PRO A 332 -11.66 -14.29 -18.25
C PRO A 332 -10.62 -15.20 -17.62
#